data_95518267e4276b4349a773609a14ca60
#
_entry.id   95518267e4276b4349a773609a14ca60
#
_cell.length_a   1.000
_cell.length_b   1.000
_cell.length_c   1.000
_cell.angle_alpha   90.00
_cell.angle_beta   90.00
_cell.angle_gamma   90.00
#
_symmetry.space_group_name_H-M   'P 1'
#
loop_
_entity.id
_entity.type
_entity.pdbx_description
1 polymer ?
#
loop_
_entity_poly.entity_id
_entity_poly.type
_entity_poly.pdbx_seq_one_letter_code
_entity_poly.pdbx_strand_id
1 'polypeptide(L)'
;MILGSYNCCLCDVETILKGGFEIANVHYNEPNSVLSALQVVGDITLSASACQFGGFTLAELDRVMVRYCEKTLASARKEVMELGIEDEEKIEAFAWKRLKRELEQGIQSLEVKLNTINSSRGDFAFVTVTFGAMPKDATEHEKKIQRLICSTMLSVRKKGHGKNGLTVVFPKLVMLVAQEQLKEPEQMKLFREAIECSARAMYPRG
;
A
#
# COMPACT_ATOMS: atom_id res chain seq x y z
N MET A 1 -10.69 29.98 22.28
CA MET A 1 -10.79 28.67 21.62
C MET A 1 -9.37 28.27 21.28
N ILE A 2 -8.79 27.32 22.04
CA ILE A 2 -7.43 26.83 21.76
C ILE A 2 -7.62 25.80 20.65
N LEU A 3 -7.23 26.16 19.44
CA LEU A 3 -7.10 25.21 18.33
C LEU A 3 -5.92 24.31 18.67
N GLY A 4 -6.21 23.14 19.24
CA GLY A 4 -5.19 22.12 19.42
C GLY A 4 -4.64 21.70 18.07
N SER A 5 -3.41 22.05 17.77
CA SER A 5 -2.71 21.50 16.61
C SER A 5 -2.42 20.04 16.89
N TYR A 6 -3.06 19.14 16.15
CA TYR A 6 -2.76 17.72 16.21
C TYR A 6 -1.33 17.50 15.72
N ASN A 7 -0.50 16.90 16.59
CA ASN A 7 0.90 16.67 16.24
C ASN A 7 1.04 15.45 15.30
N CYS A 8 0.35 14.36 15.61
CA CYS A 8 0.36 13.11 14.83
C CYS A 8 -1.07 12.64 14.53
N CYS A 9 -1.26 11.92 13.45
CA CYS A 9 -2.56 11.43 13.00
C CYS A 9 -2.47 9.97 12.56
N LEU A 10 -3.48 9.18 12.95
CA LEU A 10 -3.81 7.90 12.33
C LEU A 10 -4.85 8.16 11.25
N CYS A 11 -4.56 7.78 10.02
CA CYS A 11 -5.47 7.97 8.91
C CYS A 11 -6.31 6.71 8.70
N ASP A 12 -7.62 6.86 8.77
CA ASP A 12 -8.56 5.83 8.34
C ASP A 12 -8.71 5.88 6.81
N VAL A 13 -7.74 5.25 6.14
CA VAL A 13 -7.70 5.18 4.68
C VAL A 13 -8.91 4.44 4.12
N GLU A 14 -9.40 3.43 4.84
CA GLU A 14 -10.54 2.62 4.39
C GLU A 14 -11.80 3.47 4.26
N THR A 15 -12.15 4.22 5.29
CA THR A 15 -13.32 5.09 5.28
C THR A 15 -13.21 6.20 4.24
N ILE A 16 -12.01 6.78 4.06
CA ILE A 16 -11.82 7.86 3.09
C ILE A 16 -11.96 7.36 1.66
N LEU A 17 -11.38 6.21 1.32
CA LEU A 17 -11.44 5.69 -0.05
C LEU A 17 -12.81 5.10 -0.41
N LYS A 18 -13.51 4.53 0.58
CA LYS A 18 -14.78 3.83 0.36
C LYS A 18 -15.90 4.83 0.10
N GLY A 19 -16.46 4.77 -1.10
CA GLY A 19 -17.51 5.70 -1.54
C GLY A 19 -17.02 7.03 -2.09
N GLY A 20 -15.71 7.26 -2.11
CA GLY A 20 -15.12 8.52 -2.56
C GLY A 20 -15.10 9.61 -1.48
N PHE A 21 -14.54 10.75 -1.82
CA PHE A 21 -14.41 11.89 -0.91
C PHE A 21 -14.33 13.21 -1.69
N GLU A 22 -14.44 14.34 -0.99
CA GLU A 22 -14.38 15.67 -1.58
C GLU A 22 -13.18 16.46 -1.03
N ILE A 23 -12.37 17.01 -1.92
CA ILE A 23 -11.30 17.97 -1.58
C ILE A 23 -11.47 19.21 -2.45
N ALA A 24 -11.49 20.38 -1.82
CA ALA A 24 -11.56 21.67 -2.49
C ALA A 24 -12.66 21.76 -3.55
N ASN A 25 -13.85 21.25 -3.24
CA ASN A 25 -15.05 21.16 -4.12
C ASN A 25 -14.85 20.24 -5.35
N VAL A 26 -13.83 19.37 -5.33
CA VAL A 26 -13.66 18.33 -6.34
C VAL A 26 -14.01 16.99 -5.71
N HIS A 27 -14.96 16.29 -6.32
CA HIS A 27 -15.36 14.96 -5.88
C HIS A 27 -14.44 13.89 -6.48
N TYR A 28 -13.84 13.09 -5.62
CA TYR A 28 -13.09 11.90 -5.99
C TYR A 28 -13.96 10.66 -5.85
N ASN A 29 -14.20 9.97 -6.94
CA ASN A 29 -14.89 8.68 -6.91
C ASN A 29 -14.03 7.62 -6.24
N GLU A 30 -14.69 6.60 -5.66
CA GLU A 30 -13.98 5.43 -5.14
C GLU A 30 -13.09 4.81 -6.23
N PRO A 31 -11.80 4.55 -5.96
CA PRO A 31 -10.90 3.94 -6.93
C PRO A 31 -11.39 2.58 -7.45
N ASN A 32 -11.14 2.30 -8.72
CA ASN A 32 -11.52 1.05 -9.37
C ASN A 32 -10.36 0.06 -9.55
N SER A 33 -9.15 0.44 -9.15
CA SER A 33 -7.97 -0.42 -9.20
C SER A 33 -7.03 -0.13 -8.04
N VAL A 34 -6.14 -1.07 -7.74
CA VAL A 34 -5.12 -0.88 -6.70
C VAL A 34 -4.13 0.22 -7.08
N LEU A 35 -3.81 0.38 -8.35
CA LEU A 35 -2.94 1.45 -8.83
C LEU A 35 -3.56 2.83 -8.54
N SER A 36 -4.82 3.04 -8.90
CA SER A 36 -5.54 4.27 -8.62
C SER A 36 -5.70 4.53 -7.13
N ALA A 37 -5.98 3.48 -6.33
CA ALA A 37 -6.10 3.60 -4.88
C ALA A 37 -4.79 4.08 -4.24
N LEU A 38 -3.65 3.51 -4.62
CA LEU A 38 -2.34 3.93 -4.10
C LEU A 38 -1.97 5.36 -4.54
N GLN A 39 -2.36 5.79 -5.74
CA GLN A 39 -2.18 7.17 -6.19
C GLN A 39 -2.98 8.14 -5.33
N VAL A 40 -4.26 7.85 -5.08
CA VAL A 40 -5.14 8.67 -4.24
C VAL A 40 -4.64 8.72 -2.79
N VAL A 41 -4.19 7.58 -2.24
CA VAL A 41 -3.55 7.55 -0.91
C VAL A 41 -2.35 8.50 -0.84
N GLY A 42 -1.54 8.55 -1.88
CA GLY A 42 -0.41 9.49 -1.97
C GLY A 42 -0.88 10.96 -1.96
N ASP A 43 -1.93 11.29 -2.69
CA ASP A 43 -2.47 12.66 -2.77
C ASP A 43 -3.09 13.10 -1.44
N ILE A 44 -3.88 12.23 -0.80
CA ILE A 44 -4.43 12.47 0.54
C ILE A 44 -3.31 12.70 1.55
N THR A 45 -2.30 11.84 1.52
CA THR A 45 -1.18 11.89 2.46
C THR A 45 -0.41 13.20 2.34
N LEU A 46 -0.12 13.65 1.12
CA LEU A 46 0.57 14.92 0.88
C LEU A 46 -0.28 16.11 1.31
N SER A 47 -1.58 16.11 0.99
CA SER A 47 -2.49 17.17 1.41
C SER A 47 -2.62 17.26 2.92
N ALA A 48 -2.81 16.13 3.60
CA ALA A 48 -2.95 16.07 5.05
C ALA A 48 -1.66 16.45 5.77
N SER A 49 -0.50 15.98 5.28
CA SER A 49 0.80 16.28 5.88
C SER A 49 1.16 17.77 5.81
N ALA A 50 0.66 18.50 4.83
CA ALA A 50 0.83 19.94 4.73
C ALA A 50 0.14 20.71 5.87
N CYS A 51 -0.89 20.12 6.48
CA CYS A 51 -1.67 20.70 7.58
C CYS A 51 -1.22 20.21 8.97
N GLN A 52 -0.21 19.36 9.06
CA GLN A 52 0.24 18.75 10.31
C GLN A 52 1.70 19.02 10.62
N PHE A 53 2.05 19.06 11.91
CA PHE A 53 3.44 19.20 12.36
C PHE A 53 4.15 17.87 12.61
N GLY A 54 3.39 16.79 12.83
CA GLY A 54 3.91 15.48 13.20
C GLY A 54 3.71 14.42 12.16
N GLY A 55 3.85 13.16 12.58
CA GLY A 55 3.75 12.00 11.71
C GLY A 55 2.32 11.68 11.26
N PHE A 56 2.21 11.11 10.08
CA PHE A 56 0.97 10.64 9.47
C PHE A 56 1.07 9.12 9.27
N THR A 57 0.18 8.37 9.90
CA THR A 57 0.22 6.90 9.83
C THR A 57 -0.92 6.37 9.00
N LEU A 58 -0.59 5.63 7.96
CA LEU A 58 -1.50 4.81 7.15
C LEU A 58 -1.56 3.42 7.81
N ALA A 59 -2.58 3.22 8.64
CA ALA A 59 -2.71 2.00 9.41
C ALA A 59 -3.16 0.83 8.52
N GLU A 60 -2.49 -0.31 8.65
CA GLU A 60 -2.83 -1.57 7.97
C GLU A 60 -3.15 -1.38 6.48
N LEU A 61 -2.29 -0.64 5.78
CA LEU A 61 -2.50 -0.28 4.38
C LEU A 61 -2.67 -1.52 3.48
N ASP A 62 -1.96 -2.59 3.78
CA ASP A 62 -2.07 -3.88 3.09
C ASP A 62 -3.50 -4.45 3.16
N ARG A 63 -4.14 -4.41 4.33
CA ARG A 63 -5.52 -4.85 4.52
C ARG A 63 -6.50 -4.00 3.71
N VAL A 64 -6.35 -2.68 3.78
CA VAL A 64 -7.22 -1.74 3.03
C VAL A 64 -7.11 -1.96 1.53
N MET A 65 -5.91 -2.26 1.02
CA MET A 65 -5.67 -2.45 -0.41
C MET A 65 -6.23 -3.77 -0.96
N VAL A 66 -6.56 -4.77 -0.13
CA VAL A 66 -7.17 -6.03 -0.58
C VAL A 66 -8.39 -5.78 -1.47
N ARG A 67 -9.31 -4.91 -1.03
CA ARG A 67 -10.52 -4.54 -1.79
C ARG A 67 -10.19 -4.03 -3.20
N TYR A 68 -9.16 -3.23 -3.35
CA TYR A 68 -8.77 -2.64 -4.64
C TYR A 68 -8.00 -3.61 -5.51
N CYS A 69 -7.30 -4.56 -4.90
CA CYS A 69 -6.70 -5.70 -5.60
C CYS A 69 -7.79 -6.61 -6.21
N GLU A 70 -8.87 -6.87 -5.47
CA GLU A 70 -10.02 -7.61 -5.98
C GLU A 70 -10.67 -6.91 -7.18
N LYS A 71 -10.86 -5.59 -7.11
CA LYS A 71 -11.37 -4.83 -8.26
C LYS A 71 -10.43 -4.93 -9.46
N THR A 72 -9.12 -4.88 -9.26
CA THR A 72 -8.13 -5.06 -10.32
C THR A 72 -8.20 -6.47 -10.93
N LEU A 73 -8.31 -7.52 -10.10
CA LEU A 73 -8.47 -8.91 -10.57
C LEU A 73 -9.75 -9.08 -11.38
N ALA A 74 -10.87 -8.55 -10.88
CA ALA A 74 -12.16 -8.63 -11.57
C ALA A 74 -12.13 -7.92 -12.94
N SER A 75 -11.55 -6.73 -13.01
CA SER A 75 -11.39 -5.98 -14.25
C SER A 75 -10.49 -6.74 -15.25
N ALA A 76 -9.36 -7.29 -14.77
CA ALA A 76 -8.44 -8.03 -15.62
C ALA A 76 -9.06 -9.31 -16.19
N ARG A 77 -9.83 -10.05 -15.38
CA ARG A 77 -10.58 -11.22 -15.87
C ARG A 77 -11.58 -10.84 -16.96
N LYS A 78 -12.35 -9.77 -16.73
CA LYS A 78 -13.33 -9.27 -17.69
C LYS A 78 -12.68 -8.87 -19.02
N GLU A 79 -11.58 -8.13 -18.99
CA GLU A 79 -10.83 -7.73 -20.19
C GLU A 79 -10.40 -8.95 -21.02
N VAL A 80 -9.90 -10.00 -20.39
CA VAL A 80 -9.44 -11.22 -21.09
C VAL A 80 -10.60 -12.01 -21.68
N MET A 81 -11.72 -12.09 -20.95
CA MET A 81 -12.94 -12.76 -21.44
C MET A 81 -13.55 -12.01 -22.64
N GLU A 82 -13.52 -10.69 -22.64
CA GLU A 82 -13.96 -9.85 -23.78
C GLU A 82 -13.10 -10.06 -25.03
N LEU A 83 -11.86 -10.54 -24.89
CA LEU A 83 -11.00 -10.96 -26.00
C LEU A 83 -11.28 -12.37 -26.54
N GLY A 84 -12.31 -13.03 -25.98
CA GLY A 84 -12.71 -14.37 -26.42
C GLY A 84 -11.86 -15.51 -25.86
N ILE A 85 -11.11 -15.27 -24.79
CA ILE A 85 -10.34 -16.31 -24.09
C ILE A 85 -11.27 -16.96 -23.05
N GLU A 86 -11.49 -18.27 -23.18
CA GLU A 86 -12.35 -19.06 -22.28
C GLU A 86 -11.57 -19.95 -21.30
N ASP A 87 -10.25 -20.04 -21.48
CA ASP A 87 -9.36 -20.86 -20.66
C ASP A 87 -9.17 -20.21 -19.28
N GLU A 88 -9.80 -20.76 -18.26
CA GLU A 88 -9.79 -20.23 -16.89
C GLU A 88 -8.37 -20.09 -16.33
N GLU A 89 -7.47 -21.04 -16.61
CA GLU A 89 -6.10 -21.00 -16.12
C GLU A 89 -5.34 -19.81 -16.72
N LYS A 90 -5.53 -19.54 -18.00
CA LYS A 90 -4.93 -18.38 -18.68
C LYS A 90 -5.52 -17.06 -18.19
N ILE A 91 -6.84 -17.01 -17.96
CA ILE A 91 -7.52 -15.84 -17.40
C ILE A 91 -6.94 -15.51 -16.02
N GLU A 92 -6.85 -16.50 -15.13
CA GLU A 92 -6.30 -16.30 -13.79
C GLU A 92 -4.82 -15.91 -13.83
N ALA A 93 -4.01 -16.58 -14.62
CA ALA A 93 -2.58 -16.24 -14.77
C ALA A 93 -2.38 -14.80 -15.25
N PHE A 94 -3.19 -14.34 -16.20
CA PHE A 94 -3.16 -12.95 -16.67
C PHE A 94 -3.58 -11.98 -15.57
N ALA A 95 -4.69 -12.26 -14.88
CA ALA A 95 -5.21 -11.38 -13.83
C ALA A 95 -4.20 -11.18 -12.70
N TRP A 96 -3.58 -12.25 -12.21
CA TRP A 96 -2.54 -12.17 -11.18
C TRP A 96 -1.28 -11.46 -11.67
N LYS A 97 -0.87 -11.67 -12.90
CA LYS A 97 0.26 -10.95 -13.52
C LYS A 97 -0.02 -9.45 -13.60
N ARG A 98 -1.25 -9.07 -14.01
CA ARG A 98 -1.71 -7.69 -14.05
C ARG A 98 -1.68 -7.06 -12.66
N LEU A 99 -2.29 -7.73 -11.66
CA LEU A 99 -2.31 -7.28 -10.28
C LEU A 99 -0.90 -7.02 -9.74
N LYS A 100 0.01 -7.98 -9.91
CA LYS A 100 1.40 -7.84 -9.45
C LYS A 100 2.08 -6.62 -10.06
N ARG A 101 1.90 -6.38 -11.35
CA ARG A 101 2.46 -5.22 -12.04
C ARG A 101 1.89 -3.90 -11.51
N GLU A 102 0.58 -3.83 -11.33
CA GLU A 102 -0.09 -2.62 -10.81
C GLU A 102 0.29 -2.33 -9.36
N LEU A 103 0.44 -3.36 -8.52
CA LEU A 103 0.96 -3.21 -7.17
C LEU A 103 2.39 -2.67 -7.16
N GLU A 104 3.29 -3.27 -7.95
CA GLU A 104 4.69 -2.82 -8.02
C GLU A 104 4.78 -1.35 -8.46
N GLN A 105 4.06 -0.98 -9.51
CA GLN A 105 4.02 0.39 -10.02
C GLN A 105 3.38 1.36 -9.03
N GLY A 106 2.28 0.97 -8.40
CA GLY A 106 1.56 1.82 -7.43
C GLY A 106 2.39 2.09 -6.17
N ILE A 107 3.01 1.06 -5.62
CA ILE A 107 3.88 1.19 -4.44
C ILE A 107 5.12 2.03 -4.79
N GLN A 108 5.74 1.78 -5.94
CA GLN A 108 6.87 2.58 -6.42
C GLN A 108 6.48 4.06 -6.59
N SER A 109 5.33 4.32 -7.19
CA SER A 109 4.81 5.69 -7.38
C SER A 109 4.55 6.37 -6.04
N LEU A 110 3.97 5.67 -5.07
CA LEU A 110 3.74 6.18 -3.72
C LEU A 110 5.06 6.56 -3.04
N GLU A 111 6.06 5.67 -3.06
CA GLU A 111 7.37 5.94 -2.47
C GLU A 111 8.06 7.14 -3.13
N VAL A 112 8.06 7.21 -4.48
CA VAL A 112 8.64 8.34 -5.21
C VAL A 112 7.93 9.64 -4.83
N LYS A 113 6.59 9.66 -4.84
CA LYS A 113 5.79 10.84 -4.50
C LYS A 113 6.11 11.37 -3.10
N LEU A 114 6.19 10.49 -2.09
CA LEU A 114 6.47 10.86 -0.71
C LEU A 114 7.91 11.34 -0.46
N ASN A 115 8.84 11.07 -1.37
CA ASN A 115 10.25 11.46 -1.24
C ASN A 115 10.69 12.55 -2.24
N THR A 116 9.80 13.00 -3.12
CA THR A 116 10.13 14.03 -4.13
C THR A 116 9.25 15.26 -4.04
N ILE A 117 8.07 15.16 -3.40
CA ILE A 117 7.16 16.29 -3.27
C ILE A 117 7.24 16.81 -1.83
N ASN A 118 7.75 18.02 -1.68
CA ASN A 118 7.82 18.69 -0.40
C ASN A 118 6.48 19.33 -0.05
N SER A 119 6.21 19.43 1.25
CA SER A 119 5.12 20.27 1.76
C SER A 119 5.38 21.74 1.46
N SER A 120 4.36 22.59 1.64
CA SER A 120 4.50 24.05 1.54
C SER A 120 5.56 24.65 2.49
N ARG A 121 5.99 23.88 3.49
CA ARG A 121 7.04 24.26 4.45
C ARG A 121 8.43 23.78 4.05
N GLY A 122 8.57 23.10 2.91
CA GLY A 122 9.85 22.55 2.42
C GLY A 122 10.23 21.19 3.02
N ASP A 123 9.39 20.64 3.91
CA ASP A 123 9.63 19.34 4.55
C ASP A 123 8.98 18.21 3.76
N PHE A 124 9.55 17.00 3.82
CA PHE A 124 8.91 15.78 3.34
C PHE A 124 7.83 15.32 4.32
N ALA A 125 6.81 14.66 3.79
CA ALA A 125 5.75 14.08 4.61
C ALA A 125 6.30 12.95 5.51
N PHE A 126 6.21 13.13 6.83
CA PHE A 126 6.57 12.12 7.83
C PHE A 126 5.52 11.03 7.88
N VAL A 127 5.61 10.07 6.96
CA VAL A 127 4.62 9.02 6.79
C VAL A 127 5.13 7.70 7.33
N THR A 128 4.27 7.01 8.06
CA THR A 128 4.44 5.63 8.48
C THR A 128 3.35 4.77 7.84
N VAL A 129 3.72 3.60 7.35
CA VAL A 129 2.78 2.56 6.89
C VAL A 129 2.91 1.36 7.82
N THR A 130 1.82 0.94 8.44
CA THR A 130 1.79 -0.35 9.13
C THR A 130 1.19 -1.42 8.23
N PHE A 131 1.69 -2.64 8.32
CA PHE A 131 1.28 -3.78 7.48
C PHE A 131 1.65 -5.11 8.15
N GLY A 132 1.12 -6.22 7.63
CA GLY A 132 1.53 -7.58 7.98
C GLY A 132 0.63 -8.30 8.98
N ALA A 133 -0.27 -7.60 9.68
CA ALA A 133 -1.25 -8.26 10.53
C ALA A 133 -2.36 -8.90 9.67
N MET A 134 -2.50 -10.23 9.76
CA MET A 134 -3.55 -10.95 9.05
C MET A 134 -4.81 -11.05 9.91
N PRO A 135 -6.00 -10.58 9.45
CA PRO A 135 -7.24 -10.76 10.19
C PRO A 135 -7.56 -12.25 10.38
N LYS A 136 -8.08 -12.60 11.55
CA LYS A 136 -8.40 -14.00 11.87
C LYS A 136 -9.56 -14.55 11.02
N ASP A 137 -10.47 -13.68 10.62
CA ASP A 137 -11.66 -13.95 9.83
C ASP A 137 -11.43 -13.82 8.31
N ALA A 138 -10.24 -13.42 7.87
CA ALA A 138 -9.91 -13.30 6.46
C ALA A 138 -9.87 -14.68 5.79
N THR A 139 -10.44 -14.76 4.58
CA THR A 139 -10.37 -15.95 3.73
C THR A 139 -8.94 -16.21 3.26
N GLU A 140 -8.62 -17.43 2.86
CA GLU A 140 -7.29 -17.76 2.31
C GLU A 140 -6.96 -16.97 1.03
N HIS A 141 -7.98 -16.61 0.27
CA HIS A 141 -7.82 -15.76 -0.91
C HIS A 141 -7.42 -14.33 -0.52
N GLU A 142 -8.09 -13.72 0.45
CA GLU A 142 -7.75 -12.40 0.98
C GLU A 142 -6.36 -12.39 1.61
N LYS A 143 -6.01 -13.40 2.41
CA LYS A 143 -4.67 -13.57 2.97
C LYS A 143 -3.60 -13.68 1.88
N LYS A 144 -3.88 -14.42 0.79
CA LYS A 144 -2.98 -14.52 -0.36
C LYS A 144 -2.72 -13.16 -1.01
N ILE A 145 -3.78 -12.36 -1.22
CA ILE A 145 -3.67 -11.00 -1.76
C ILE A 145 -2.88 -10.12 -0.79
N GLN A 146 -3.21 -10.14 0.49
CA GLN A 146 -2.56 -9.32 1.50
C GLN A 146 -1.06 -9.65 1.60
N ARG A 147 -0.68 -10.94 1.59
CA ARG A 147 0.74 -11.36 1.53
C ARG A 147 1.43 -10.86 0.26
N LEU A 148 0.74 -10.89 -0.88
CA LEU A 148 1.28 -10.34 -2.13
C LEU A 148 1.57 -8.83 -2.01
N ILE A 149 0.66 -8.08 -1.40
CA ILE A 149 0.86 -6.64 -1.16
C ILE A 149 2.10 -6.43 -0.27
N CYS A 150 2.17 -7.13 0.87
CA CYS A 150 3.29 -7.05 1.80
C CYS A 150 4.64 -7.39 1.12
N SER A 151 4.71 -8.53 0.44
CA SER A 151 5.93 -8.95 -0.29
C SER A 151 6.31 -7.95 -1.38
N THR A 152 5.34 -7.34 -2.07
CA THR A 152 5.61 -6.33 -3.09
C THR A 152 6.17 -5.05 -2.47
N MET A 153 5.61 -4.58 -1.34
CA MET A 153 6.14 -3.44 -0.60
C MET A 153 7.60 -3.65 -0.18
N LEU A 154 7.89 -4.82 0.38
CA LEU A 154 9.24 -5.19 0.78
C LEU A 154 10.21 -5.29 -0.41
N SER A 155 9.74 -5.88 -1.52
CA SER A 155 10.52 -6.02 -2.75
C SER A 155 10.87 -4.67 -3.37
N VAL A 156 9.91 -3.76 -3.50
CA VAL A 156 10.13 -2.40 -4.03
C VAL A 156 11.12 -1.66 -3.15
N ARG A 157 10.94 -1.69 -1.82
CA ARG A 157 11.85 -1.05 -0.87
C ARG A 157 13.25 -1.63 -0.95
N LYS A 158 13.40 -2.96 -1.00
CA LYS A 158 14.68 -3.65 -1.09
C LYS A 158 15.42 -3.37 -2.40
N LYS A 159 14.70 -3.25 -3.52
CA LYS A 159 15.25 -2.89 -4.83
C LYS A 159 15.75 -1.45 -4.87
N GLY A 160 15.08 -0.54 -4.17
CA GLY A 160 15.35 0.89 -4.22
C GLY A 160 14.93 1.53 -5.54
N HIS A 161 15.21 2.83 -5.67
CA HIS A 161 14.78 3.66 -6.80
C HIS A 161 15.95 4.14 -7.65
N GLY A 162 15.66 4.38 -8.93
CA GLY A 162 16.63 4.85 -9.90
C GLY A 162 17.68 3.81 -10.30
N LYS A 163 18.64 4.22 -11.13
CA LYS A 163 19.68 3.31 -11.67
C LYS A 163 20.60 2.74 -10.60
N ASN A 164 20.78 3.46 -9.50
CA ASN A 164 21.71 3.08 -8.40
C ASN A 164 20.99 2.38 -7.23
N GLY A 165 19.69 2.10 -7.33
CA GLY A 165 18.94 1.44 -6.27
C GLY A 165 18.93 2.23 -4.94
N LEU A 166 18.73 3.55 -5.00
CA LEU A 166 18.71 4.40 -3.82
C LEU A 166 17.54 4.05 -2.91
N THR A 167 17.84 3.83 -1.65
CA THR A 167 16.83 3.58 -0.62
C THR A 167 16.15 4.89 -0.24
N VAL A 168 14.81 4.90 -0.26
CA VAL A 168 14.01 6.05 0.17
C VAL A 168 13.74 6.01 1.67
N VAL A 169 13.48 7.18 2.26
CA VAL A 169 13.22 7.31 3.72
C VAL A 169 11.74 7.06 4.02
N PHE A 170 10.84 7.57 3.19
CA PHE A 170 9.40 7.49 3.40
C PHE A 170 8.70 6.61 2.36
N PRO A 171 7.57 5.99 2.77
CA PRO A 171 7.06 5.89 4.14
C PRO A 171 7.97 5.04 5.02
N LYS A 172 7.99 5.29 6.33
CA LYS A 172 8.55 4.34 7.28
C LYS A 172 7.67 3.09 7.28
N LEU A 173 8.24 1.95 6.99
CA LEU A 173 7.54 0.67 7.02
C LEU A 173 7.62 0.07 8.42
N VAL A 174 6.48 -0.32 9.00
CA VAL A 174 6.39 -1.00 10.29
C VAL A 174 5.57 -2.27 10.11
N MET A 175 6.24 -3.41 10.25
CA MET A 175 5.56 -4.69 10.17
C MET A 175 4.94 -5.04 11.52
N LEU A 176 3.63 -5.30 11.51
CA LEU A 176 2.90 -5.81 12.67
C LEU A 176 3.04 -7.33 12.70
N VAL A 177 3.57 -7.85 13.80
CA VAL A 177 3.87 -9.28 13.95
C VAL A 177 3.12 -9.82 15.15
N ALA A 178 2.19 -10.75 14.91
CA ALA A 178 1.58 -11.54 15.97
C ALA A 178 2.33 -12.87 16.10
N GLN A 179 2.79 -13.19 17.31
CA GLN A 179 3.59 -14.39 17.57
C GLN A 179 2.87 -15.68 17.12
N GLU A 180 1.55 -15.72 17.25
CA GLU A 180 0.73 -16.86 16.83
C GLU A 180 0.77 -17.08 15.32
N GLN A 181 0.80 -15.98 14.54
CA GLN A 181 0.82 -16.02 13.07
C GLN A 181 2.16 -16.49 12.52
N LEU A 182 3.25 -16.33 13.25
CA LEU A 182 4.56 -16.83 12.85
C LEU A 182 4.65 -18.37 12.81
N LYS A 183 3.65 -19.06 13.34
CA LYS A 183 3.53 -20.52 13.22
C LYS A 183 3.08 -20.96 11.82
N GLU A 184 2.44 -20.05 11.05
CA GLU A 184 2.05 -20.30 9.67
C GLU A 184 3.29 -20.17 8.75
N PRO A 185 3.60 -21.19 7.90
CA PRO A 185 4.79 -21.16 7.04
C PRO A 185 4.86 -19.93 6.13
N GLU A 186 3.74 -19.53 5.54
CA GLU A 186 3.67 -18.38 4.64
C GLU A 186 3.88 -17.05 5.38
N GLN A 187 3.42 -16.95 6.61
CA GLN A 187 3.64 -15.75 7.43
C GLN A 187 5.09 -15.69 7.92
N MET A 188 5.68 -16.83 8.28
CA MET A 188 7.10 -16.91 8.60
C MET A 188 7.99 -16.56 7.40
N LYS A 189 7.60 -16.94 6.19
CA LYS A 189 8.28 -16.54 4.96
C LYS A 189 8.26 -15.03 4.77
N LEU A 190 7.07 -14.41 4.90
CA LEU A 190 6.91 -12.96 4.82
C LEU A 190 7.77 -12.25 5.88
N PHE A 191 7.82 -12.77 7.10
CA PHE A 191 8.66 -12.23 8.18
C PHE A 191 10.15 -12.28 7.82
N ARG A 192 10.63 -13.37 7.21
CA ARG A 192 12.01 -13.46 6.72
C ARG A 192 12.30 -12.43 5.62
N GLU A 193 11.38 -12.24 4.66
CA GLU A 193 11.49 -11.21 3.63
C GLU A 193 11.61 -9.80 4.26
N ALA A 194 10.87 -9.54 5.35
CA ALA A 194 10.94 -8.29 6.08
C ALA A 194 12.30 -8.09 6.78
N ILE A 195 12.86 -9.14 7.40
CA ILE A 195 14.21 -9.09 7.99
C ILE A 195 15.26 -8.80 6.92
N GLU A 196 15.20 -9.49 5.78
CA GLU A 196 16.14 -9.24 4.66
C GLU A 196 16.02 -7.82 4.13
N CYS A 197 14.80 -7.31 4.00
CA CYS A 197 14.55 -5.93 3.59
C CYS A 197 15.13 -4.94 4.61
N SER A 198 14.92 -5.18 5.91
CA SER A 198 15.45 -4.34 6.98
C SER A 198 16.98 -4.31 7.00
N ALA A 199 17.62 -5.45 6.80
CA ALA A 199 19.07 -5.54 6.73
C ALA A 199 19.67 -4.73 5.57
N ARG A 200 18.95 -4.59 4.46
CA ARG A 200 19.41 -3.87 3.27
C ARG A 200 18.99 -2.38 3.24
N ALA A 201 17.75 -2.10 3.66
CA ALA A 201 17.09 -0.81 3.49
C ALA A 201 16.78 -0.09 4.81
N MET A 202 17.21 -0.61 5.95
CA MET A 202 16.93 -0.13 7.32
C MET A 202 15.43 -0.12 7.70
N TYR A 203 14.55 -0.64 6.86
CA TYR A 203 13.12 -0.80 7.07
C TYR A 203 12.64 -2.14 6.48
N PRO A 204 11.57 -2.74 7.01
CA PRO A 204 10.75 -2.28 8.15
C PRO A 204 11.44 -2.45 9.50
N ARG A 205 10.93 -1.69 10.49
CA ARG A 205 11.19 -1.96 11.91
C ARG A 205 10.08 -2.84 12.45
N GLY A 206 10.41 -3.82 13.26
CA GLY A 206 9.48 -4.64 14.02
C GLY A 206 9.24 -4.06 15.41
#